data_b6af4cbe60d40ba280457c0378b405d6
#
_entry.id   b6af4cbe60d40ba280457c0378b405d6
#
_cell.length_a   1.000
_cell.length_b   1.000
_cell.length_c   1.000
_cell.angle_alpha   90.00
_cell.angle_beta   90.00
_cell.angle_gamma   90.00
#
_symmetry.space_group_name_H-M   'P 1'
#
loop_
_entity.id
_entity.type
_entity.pdbx_description
1 polymer ?
#
loop_
_entity_poly.entity_id
_entity_poly.type
_entity_poly.pdbx_seq_one_letter_code
_entity_poly.pdbx_strand_id
1 'polypeptide(L)'
;MDVHLQQRALPVRRGTARLTPRGRRGHPVLPGGLGRSTFAVGADSPVVVRGEGPRVWDADGNELIDLNANFTTLVHGHAHPLIVRAAQRATADGASFGMPSRPEMLHAEVLLDRLPDYDQVRYSNSGSEAVATALRVARAATGRDKAIFVRRAYHGTSDHALATGGEGARRGVSRAVLDETLVLALNDIDALVRAVAEHDGKIAAIVLDRLPNRAGLLPLRVDYARRARELCDRHGIVLVGDEVVTFRLAHGGIAGEDGVRPDLLTLGKLIGGGHPVGAVVGGADLMAEFDPRRGGALEHGGTFNGNPVSMEAGRVALDLLDPVAIERLDGLGDRARARLAAEAGDAWEVRGRGSLLRLFPVAGDAAAWQLDLWWAAYARGVLLMQTALAALPTVLSDGDLERCVDAIAEAAREVAARRAADGDGSG
;
A
#
# COMPACT_ATOMS: atom_id res chain seq x y z
N MET A 1 5.48 -39.74 -12.05
CA MET A 1 4.41 -39.39 -13.01
C MET A 1 4.66 -37.94 -13.39
N ASP A 2 5.45 -37.73 -14.47
CA ASP A 2 5.83 -36.39 -14.91
C ASP A 2 4.67 -35.71 -15.63
N VAL A 3 4.10 -34.69 -14.99
CA VAL A 3 3.14 -33.81 -15.63
C VAL A 3 3.94 -32.74 -16.40
N HIS A 4 4.23 -33.01 -17.66
CA HIS A 4 4.73 -31.98 -18.58
C HIS A 4 3.65 -30.93 -18.81
N LEU A 5 3.67 -29.85 -18.03
CA LEU A 5 2.99 -28.61 -18.40
C LEU A 5 3.71 -28.04 -19.63
N GLN A 6 3.17 -28.32 -20.81
CA GLN A 6 3.58 -27.64 -22.04
C GLN A 6 3.25 -26.14 -21.88
N GLN A 7 4.28 -25.35 -21.58
CA GLN A 7 4.25 -23.90 -21.72
C GLN A 7 4.05 -23.58 -23.21
N ARG A 8 2.80 -23.26 -23.60
CA ARG A 8 2.57 -22.57 -24.88
C ARG A 8 3.12 -21.16 -24.74
N ALA A 9 4.36 -20.96 -25.18
CA ALA A 9 4.93 -19.63 -25.36
C ALA A 9 4.08 -18.89 -26.41
N LEU A 10 3.36 -17.85 -26.01
CA LEU A 10 2.75 -16.93 -26.96
C LEU A 10 3.88 -16.17 -27.69
N PRO A 11 3.80 -15.97 -29.00
CA PRO A 11 4.87 -15.33 -29.76
C PRO A 11 5.00 -13.85 -29.35
N VAL A 12 6.14 -13.50 -28.77
CA VAL A 12 6.52 -12.13 -28.47
C VAL A 12 6.92 -11.43 -29.75
N ARG A 13 6.14 -10.49 -30.23
CA ARG A 13 6.53 -9.62 -31.36
C ARG A 13 7.45 -8.51 -30.84
N ARG A 14 8.72 -8.54 -31.22
CA ARG A 14 9.67 -7.43 -31.03
C ARG A 14 9.39 -6.36 -32.10
N GLY A 15 8.97 -5.19 -31.69
CA GLY A 15 8.78 -4.05 -32.60
C GLY A 15 8.81 -2.73 -31.83
N THR A 16 9.67 -1.80 -32.30
CA THR A 16 9.85 -0.43 -31.80
C THR A 16 8.73 0.51 -32.27
N ALA A 17 7.48 0.10 -32.16
CA ALA A 17 6.35 1.00 -32.44
C ALA A 17 5.94 1.71 -31.14
N ARG A 18 5.67 3.04 -31.23
CA ARG A 18 5.05 3.81 -30.14
C ARG A 18 3.90 3.01 -29.56
N LEU A 19 3.95 2.79 -28.25
CA LEU A 19 2.95 2.03 -27.50
C LEU A 19 1.60 2.76 -27.60
N THR A 20 0.73 2.30 -28.48
CA THR A 20 -0.67 2.73 -28.53
C THR A 20 -1.49 1.55 -28.06
N PRO A 21 -2.31 1.69 -27.00
CA PRO A 21 -3.21 0.64 -26.57
C PRO A 21 -4.17 0.32 -27.72
N ARG A 22 -4.07 -0.86 -28.31
CA ARG A 22 -5.14 -1.36 -29.19
C ARG A 22 -6.23 -1.91 -28.27
N GLY A 23 -7.25 -1.07 -28.06
CA GLY A 23 -8.32 -1.31 -27.14
C GLY A 23 -8.89 -2.71 -27.17
N ARG A 24 -8.71 -3.44 -26.08
CA ARG A 24 -9.67 -4.48 -25.71
C ARG A 24 -10.54 -3.89 -24.61
N ARG A 25 -11.79 -3.63 -24.94
CA ARG A 25 -12.82 -3.36 -23.93
C ARG A 25 -12.67 -4.42 -22.86
N GLY A 26 -12.69 -4.02 -21.61
CA GLY A 26 -12.59 -4.94 -20.48
C GLY A 26 -13.56 -6.12 -20.62
N HIS A 27 -13.26 -7.24 -19.99
CA HIS A 27 -14.02 -8.48 -20.22
C HIS A 27 -15.46 -8.31 -19.72
N PRO A 28 -16.50 -8.59 -20.56
CA PRO A 28 -17.89 -8.26 -20.26
C PRO A 28 -18.45 -8.95 -19.00
N VAL A 29 -17.77 -9.98 -18.47
CA VAL A 29 -18.16 -10.67 -17.22
C VAL A 29 -17.72 -9.94 -15.97
N LEU A 30 -16.93 -8.87 -16.10
CA LEU A 30 -16.51 -8.04 -14.97
C LEU A 30 -17.24 -6.69 -15.02
N PRO A 31 -17.67 -6.13 -13.88
CA PRO A 31 -18.30 -4.82 -13.84
C PRO A 31 -17.38 -3.75 -14.46
N GLY A 32 -17.88 -3.07 -15.52
CA GLY A 32 -17.06 -2.12 -16.29
C GLY A 32 -15.85 -2.75 -16.98
N GLY A 33 -15.82 -4.10 -17.11
CA GLY A 33 -14.73 -4.85 -17.71
C GLY A 33 -13.49 -5.03 -16.85
N LEU A 34 -13.49 -4.59 -15.60
CA LEU A 34 -12.32 -4.52 -14.71
C LEU A 34 -12.60 -5.19 -13.37
N GLY A 35 -11.58 -5.86 -12.82
CA GLY A 35 -11.66 -6.49 -11.50
C GLY A 35 -11.60 -5.50 -10.33
N ARG A 36 -11.12 -4.27 -10.56
CA ARG A 36 -11.00 -3.19 -9.56
C ARG A 36 -11.14 -1.82 -10.22
N SER A 37 -11.82 -0.89 -9.58
CA SER A 37 -11.97 0.49 -10.06
C SER A 37 -10.63 1.21 -10.24
N THR A 38 -9.61 0.85 -9.45
CA THR A 38 -8.24 1.36 -9.55
C THR A 38 -7.49 0.91 -10.81
N PHE A 39 -8.08 0.07 -11.65
CA PHE A 39 -7.52 -0.31 -12.95
C PHE A 39 -8.08 0.54 -14.11
N ALA A 40 -9.08 1.39 -13.83
CA ALA A 40 -9.68 2.24 -14.85
C ALA A 40 -8.76 3.41 -15.19
N VAL A 41 -8.01 3.30 -16.30
CA VAL A 41 -7.12 4.35 -16.84
C VAL A 41 -7.66 4.95 -18.14
N GLY A 42 -8.94 4.72 -18.43
CA GLY A 42 -9.63 5.13 -19.64
C GLY A 42 -10.52 4.00 -20.18
N ALA A 43 -11.03 4.17 -21.39
CA ALA A 43 -11.91 3.20 -22.05
C ALA A 43 -11.22 1.84 -22.31
N ASP A 44 -9.92 1.86 -22.53
CA ASP A 44 -9.11 0.72 -22.97
C ASP A 44 -7.93 0.53 -22.02
N SER A 45 -8.20 0.05 -20.80
CA SER A 45 -7.14 -0.25 -19.82
C SER A 45 -6.28 -1.43 -20.30
N PRO A 46 -4.93 -1.29 -20.30
CA PRO A 46 -4.02 -2.38 -20.69
C PRO A 46 -4.18 -3.61 -19.79
N VAL A 47 -3.95 -4.79 -20.37
CA VAL A 47 -4.03 -6.07 -19.66
C VAL A 47 -2.64 -6.68 -19.58
N VAL A 48 -2.11 -6.85 -18.37
CA VAL A 48 -0.83 -7.53 -18.13
C VAL A 48 -1.00 -9.03 -18.28
N VAL A 49 -0.08 -9.68 -18.98
CA VAL A 49 -0.08 -11.13 -19.22
C VAL A 49 1.10 -11.86 -18.57
N ARG A 50 2.17 -11.12 -18.22
CA ARG A 50 3.37 -11.69 -17.58
C ARG A 50 4.11 -10.63 -16.78
N GLY A 51 4.78 -11.06 -15.72
CA GLY A 51 5.74 -10.24 -14.95
C GLY A 51 6.98 -11.05 -14.59
N GLU A 52 8.18 -10.43 -14.66
CA GLU A 52 9.46 -11.02 -14.28
C GLU A 52 10.45 -9.94 -13.85
N GLY A 53 11.05 -10.09 -12.69
CA GLY A 53 11.93 -9.06 -12.14
C GLY A 53 11.23 -7.69 -12.05
N PRO A 54 11.86 -6.62 -12.54
CA PRO A 54 11.25 -5.29 -12.53
C PRO A 54 10.31 -5.02 -13.71
N ARG A 55 9.91 -6.03 -14.49
CA ARG A 55 9.20 -5.85 -15.76
C ARG A 55 7.86 -6.55 -15.79
N VAL A 56 6.94 -5.98 -16.57
CA VAL A 56 5.69 -6.61 -16.99
C VAL A 56 5.54 -6.51 -18.51
N TRP A 57 4.76 -7.44 -19.07
CA TRP A 57 4.36 -7.43 -20.47
C TRP A 57 2.85 -7.39 -20.55
N ASP A 58 2.33 -6.51 -21.40
CA ASP A 58 0.90 -6.45 -21.64
C ASP A 58 0.47 -7.38 -22.79
N ALA A 59 -0.85 -7.48 -23.02
CA ALA A 59 -1.44 -8.32 -24.04
C ALA A 59 -1.13 -7.84 -25.47
N ASP A 60 -0.69 -6.60 -25.65
CA ASP A 60 -0.26 -6.03 -26.94
C ASP A 60 1.23 -6.27 -27.21
N GLY A 61 1.94 -6.89 -26.26
CA GLY A 61 3.36 -7.22 -26.36
C GLY A 61 4.30 -6.10 -25.92
N ASN A 62 3.78 -5.07 -25.26
CA ASN A 62 4.61 -3.99 -24.73
C ASN A 62 5.34 -4.45 -23.47
N GLU A 63 6.65 -4.20 -23.40
CA GLU A 63 7.47 -4.37 -22.21
C GLU A 63 7.56 -3.06 -21.43
N LEU A 64 7.26 -3.11 -20.13
CA LEU A 64 7.25 -1.95 -19.23
C LEU A 64 8.10 -2.26 -18.00
N ILE A 65 8.88 -1.29 -17.52
CA ILE A 65 9.44 -1.34 -16.18
C ILE A 65 8.32 -0.98 -15.21
N ASP A 66 8.01 -1.91 -14.30
CA ASP A 66 6.89 -1.77 -13.36
C ASP A 66 7.32 -1.10 -12.06
N LEU A 67 7.02 0.19 -11.94
CA LEU A 67 7.14 0.98 -10.72
C LEU A 67 5.81 1.10 -9.95
N ASN A 68 4.72 0.47 -10.43
CA ASN A 68 3.49 0.29 -9.67
C ASN A 68 3.68 -0.80 -8.61
N ALA A 69 4.39 -1.89 -8.96
CA ALA A 69 4.68 -3.01 -8.09
C ALA A 69 3.42 -3.56 -7.38
N ASN A 70 2.29 -3.66 -8.10
CA ASN A 70 0.97 -3.97 -7.56
C ASN A 70 0.63 -3.14 -6.31
N PHE A 71 0.57 -1.82 -6.48
CA PHE A 71 0.29 -0.87 -5.40
C PHE A 71 1.26 -0.99 -4.22
N THR A 72 2.56 -1.01 -4.50
CA THR A 72 3.69 -1.11 -3.54
C THR A 72 3.94 -2.50 -2.93
N THR A 73 3.19 -3.52 -3.34
CA THR A 73 3.26 -4.88 -2.75
C THR A 73 4.53 -5.62 -3.10
N LEU A 74 4.94 -5.57 -4.39
CA LEU A 74 6.01 -6.41 -4.94
C LEU A 74 7.38 -5.74 -4.76
N VAL A 75 7.85 -5.68 -3.52
CA VAL A 75 9.14 -5.06 -3.19
C VAL A 75 10.32 -5.75 -3.89
N HIS A 76 10.22 -7.07 -4.14
CA HIS A 76 11.24 -7.85 -4.82
C HIS A 76 10.93 -8.08 -6.31
N GLY A 77 10.04 -7.28 -6.90
CA GLY A 77 9.61 -7.43 -8.28
C GLY A 77 8.74 -8.67 -8.52
N HIS A 78 8.54 -8.98 -9.79
CA HIS A 78 7.71 -10.10 -10.23
C HIS A 78 8.49 -11.42 -10.24
N ALA A 79 7.81 -12.49 -9.88
CA ALA A 79 8.29 -13.87 -9.97
C ALA A 79 9.70 -14.09 -9.36
N HIS A 80 10.00 -13.44 -8.21
CA HIS A 80 11.30 -13.60 -7.56
C HIS A 80 11.57 -15.08 -7.24
N PRO A 81 12.71 -15.67 -7.69
CA PRO A 81 12.90 -17.13 -7.68
C PRO A 81 12.80 -17.77 -6.29
N LEU A 82 13.26 -17.09 -5.23
CA LEU A 82 13.21 -17.63 -3.86
C LEU A 82 11.76 -17.62 -3.33
N ILE A 83 11.01 -16.54 -3.59
CA ILE A 83 9.61 -16.40 -3.18
C ILE A 83 8.75 -17.44 -3.93
N VAL A 84 8.93 -17.57 -5.24
CA VAL A 84 8.23 -18.58 -6.05
C VAL A 84 8.49 -19.98 -5.54
N ARG A 85 9.75 -20.35 -5.24
CA ARG A 85 10.07 -21.67 -4.69
C ARG A 85 9.42 -21.92 -3.32
N ALA A 86 9.37 -20.91 -2.45
CA ALA A 86 8.72 -21.02 -1.14
C ALA A 86 7.22 -21.27 -1.29
N ALA A 87 6.55 -20.48 -2.14
CA ALA A 87 5.13 -20.64 -2.43
C ALA A 87 4.79 -22.01 -3.06
N GLN A 88 5.63 -22.49 -4.00
CA GLN A 88 5.47 -23.81 -4.63
C GLN A 88 5.60 -24.94 -3.61
N ARG A 89 6.59 -24.90 -2.72
CA ARG A 89 6.74 -25.89 -1.65
C ARG A 89 5.56 -25.88 -0.71
N ALA A 90 5.15 -24.71 -0.22
CA ALA A 90 3.99 -24.57 0.64
C ALA A 90 2.72 -25.11 -0.02
N THR A 91 2.53 -24.88 -1.32
CA THR A 91 1.40 -25.43 -2.08
C THR A 91 1.46 -26.95 -2.17
N ALA A 92 2.65 -27.53 -2.39
CA ALA A 92 2.84 -28.98 -2.48
C ALA A 92 2.59 -29.69 -1.14
N ASP A 93 2.92 -29.05 -0.01
CA ASP A 93 2.72 -29.59 1.34
C ASP A 93 1.29 -29.37 1.87
N GLY A 94 0.51 -28.50 1.22
CA GLY A 94 -0.87 -28.15 1.57
C GLY A 94 -1.08 -26.64 1.70
N ALA A 95 -1.92 -26.08 0.86
CA ALA A 95 -2.12 -24.64 0.74
C ALA A 95 -3.01 -24.03 1.84
N SER A 96 -3.81 -24.84 2.55
CA SER A 96 -4.74 -24.35 3.58
C SER A 96 -5.14 -25.47 4.55
N PHE A 97 -5.22 -25.17 5.83
CA PHE A 97 -5.54 -26.14 6.87
C PHE A 97 -6.64 -25.62 7.81
N GLY A 98 -7.48 -26.53 8.30
CA GLY A 98 -8.46 -26.26 9.36
C GLY A 98 -7.87 -26.28 10.78
N MET A 99 -6.54 -26.18 10.90
CA MET A 99 -5.78 -26.19 12.16
C MET A 99 -4.61 -25.21 12.05
N PRO A 100 -4.04 -24.74 13.19
CA PRO A 100 -2.83 -23.94 13.19
C PRO A 100 -1.70 -24.59 12.40
N SER A 101 -0.95 -23.80 11.63
CA SER A 101 0.12 -24.29 10.78
C SER A 101 1.49 -23.78 11.23
N ARG A 102 2.53 -24.59 11.02
CA ARG A 102 3.90 -24.18 11.34
C ARG A 102 4.36 -22.93 10.53
N PRO A 103 4.07 -22.80 9.22
CA PRO A 103 4.36 -21.59 8.47
C PRO A 103 3.83 -20.31 9.10
N GLU A 104 2.62 -20.32 9.66
CA GLU A 104 2.03 -19.17 10.35
C GLU A 104 2.85 -18.76 11.57
N MET A 105 3.29 -19.73 12.39
CA MET A 105 4.10 -19.48 13.59
C MET A 105 5.47 -18.89 13.21
N LEU A 106 6.17 -19.52 12.25
CA LEU A 106 7.49 -19.07 11.78
C LEU A 106 7.44 -17.66 11.13
N HIS A 107 6.36 -17.36 10.41
CA HIS A 107 6.19 -16.00 9.87
C HIS A 107 5.97 -14.98 10.98
N ALA A 108 5.19 -15.32 12.01
CA ALA A 108 4.96 -14.46 13.17
C ALA A 108 6.27 -14.18 13.92
N GLU A 109 7.11 -15.19 14.13
CA GLU A 109 8.44 -15.01 14.75
C GLU A 109 9.31 -14.03 13.96
N VAL A 110 9.47 -14.23 12.63
CA VAL A 110 10.26 -13.32 11.77
C VAL A 110 9.69 -11.90 11.76
N LEU A 111 8.37 -11.76 11.81
CA LEU A 111 7.72 -10.45 11.84
C LEU A 111 7.96 -9.74 13.18
N LEU A 112 7.85 -10.45 14.30
CA LEU A 112 8.07 -9.90 15.65
C LEU A 112 9.55 -9.61 15.92
N ASP A 113 10.49 -10.37 15.33
CA ASP A 113 11.92 -10.06 15.40
C ASP A 113 12.25 -8.66 14.82
N ARG A 114 11.44 -8.21 13.85
CA ARG A 114 11.53 -6.83 13.31
C ARG A 114 10.81 -5.79 14.17
N LEU A 115 9.93 -6.23 15.04
CA LEU A 115 9.03 -5.42 15.86
C LEU A 115 9.17 -5.76 17.34
N PRO A 116 10.36 -5.56 17.95
CA PRO A 116 10.68 -6.03 19.31
C PRO A 116 9.82 -5.41 20.41
N ASP A 117 9.11 -4.33 20.09
CA ASP A 117 8.20 -3.66 21.03
C ASP A 117 6.80 -4.29 21.08
N TYR A 118 6.55 -5.33 20.30
CA TYR A 118 5.24 -5.99 20.21
C TYR A 118 5.37 -7.48 20.50
N ASP A 119 4.28 -8.08 20.98
CA ASP A 119 4.30 -9.45 21.51
C ASP A 119 3.57 -10.46 20.63
N GLN A 120 2.53 -10.03 19.91
CA GLN A 120 1.62 -10.94 19.22
C GLN A 120 1.14 -10.41 17.85
N VAL A 121 0.81 -11.36 16.97
CA VAL A 121 0.29 -11.11 15.61
C VAL A 121 -1.04 -11.80 15.43
N ARG A 122 -1.98 -11.17 14.73
CA ARG A 122 -3.23 -11.77 14.25
C ARG A 122 -3.38 -11.55 12.75
N TYR A 123 -3.48 -12.65 11.99
CA TYR A 123 -3.51 -12.60 10.52
C TYR A 123 -4.91 -12.43 9.96
N SER A 124 -4.98 -11.79 8.79
CA SER A 124 -6.13 -11.67 7.90
C SER A 124 -5.66 -11.75 6.44
N ASN A 125 -6.54 -11.52 5.45
CA ASN A 125 -6.18 -11.67 4.04
C ASN A 125 -5.89 -10.34 3.31
N SER A 126 -6.06 -9.23 3.97
CA SER A 126 -5.80 -7.91 3.39
C SER A 126 -5.52 -6.84 4.45
N GLY A 127 -4.84 -5.75 4.04
CA GLY A 127 -4.69 -4.57 4.88
C GLY A 127 -6.04 -3.93 5.28
N SER A 128 -7.08 -4.06 4.43
CA SER A 128 -8.44 -3.59 4.76
C SER A 128 -9.03 -4.34 5.95
N GLU A 129 -8.86 -5.68 5.97
CA GLU A 129 -9.29 -6.51 7.10
C GLU A 129 -8.44 -6.23 8.34
N ALA A 130 -7.13 -6.01 8.18
CA ALA A 130 -6.24 -5.67 9.29
C ALA A 130 -6.68 -4.37 9.97
N VAL A 131 -6.95 -3.29 9.22
CA VAL A 131 -7.45 -2.03 9.79
C VAL A 131 -8.81 -2.21 10.47
N ALA A 132 -9.75 -2.93 9.85
CA ALA A 132 -11.05 -3.21 10.44
C ALA A 132 -10.91 -4.00 11.75
N THR A 133 -9.99 -4.96 11.77
CA THR A 133 -9.67 -5.78 12.96
C THR A 133 -9.04 -4.94 14.08
N ALA A 134 -8.08 -4.05 13.75
CA ALA A 134 -7.48 -3.15 14.73
C ALA A 134 -8.51 -2.21 15.37
N LEU A 135 -9.45 -1.65 14.57
CA LEU A 135 -10.56 -0.85 15.11
C LEU A 135 -11.46 -1.66 16.02
N ARG A 136 -11.72 -2.93 15.67
CA ARG A 136 -12.55 -3.80 16.50
C ARG A 136 -11.88 -4.11 17.84
N VAL A 137 -10.56 -4.36 17.85
CA VAL A 137 -9.79 -4.51 19.09
C VAL A 137 -9.86 -3.25 19.94
N ALA A 138 -9.60 -2.08 19.33
CA ALA A 138 -9.65 -0.81 20.04
C ALA A 138 -11.03 -0.54 20.68
N ARG A 139 -12.11 -0.86 19.96
CA ARG A 139 -13.48 -0.73 20.48
C ARG A 139 -13.76 -1.70 21.63
N ALA A 140 -13.34 -2.95 21.51
CA ALA A 140 -13.52 -3.93 22.56
C ALA A 140 -12.77 -3.55 23.84
N ALA A 141 -11.51 -3.14 23.70
CA ALA A 141 -10.67 -2.76 24.81
C ALA A 141 -11.12 -1.47 25.52
N THR A 142 -11.74 -0.54 24.77
CA THR A 142 -12.14 0.76 25.34
C THR A 142 -13.63 0.88 25.68
N GLY A 143 -14.48 0.02 25.11
CA GLY A 143 -15.94 0.14 25.18
C GLY A 143 -16.51 1.36 24.45
N ARG A 144 -15.79 1.91 23.46
CA ARG A 144 -16.13 3.15 22.75
C ARG A 144 -16.30 2.89 21.26
N ASP A 145 -16.99 3.79 20.53
CA ASP A 145 -17.38 3.56 19.14
C ASP A 145 -16.60 4.39 18.12
N LYS A 146 -16.25 5.66 18.46
CA LYS A 146 -15.69 6.60 17.49
C LYS A 146 -14.22 6.31 17.17
N ALA A 147 -13.84 6.65 15.93
CA ALA A 147 -12.44 6.62 15.50
C ALA A 147 -12.04 7.89 14.74
N ILE A 148 -10.84 8.39 14.99
CA ILE A 148 -10.24 9.52 14.26
C ILE A 148 -9.35 8.98 13.16
N PHE A 149 -9.51 9.55 11.97
CA PHE A 149 -8.68 9.31 10.78
C PHE A 149 -8.14 10.61 10.21
N VAL A 150 -7.04 10.52 9.49
CA VAL A 150 -6.47 11.66 8.77
C VAL A 150 -7.02 11.70 7.34
N ARG A 151 -7.45 12.88 6.89
CA ARG A 151 -7.95 13.10 5.54
C ARG A 151 -6.90 12.72 4.49
N ARG A 152 -7.35 12.05 3.41
CA ARG A 152 -6.50 11.58 2.32
C ARG A 152 -5.48 10.50 2.71
N ALA A 153 -5.60 9.87 3.87
CA ALA A 153 -5.02 8.57 4.12
C ALA A 153 -5.87 7.46 3.45
N TYR A 154 -5.26 6.32 3.18
CA TYR A 154 -5.96 5.19 2.59
C TYR A 154 -5.82 3.96 3.47
N HIS A 155 -6.91 3.56 4.09
CA HIS A 155 -6.95 2.46 5.06
C HIS A 155 -7.75 1.25 4.57
N GLY A 156 -7.88 1.09 3.26
CA GLY A 156 -8.62 -0.03 2.65
C GLY A 156 -10.07 0.31 2.27
N THR A 157 -10.92 -0.71 2.27
CA THR A 157 -12.29 -0.65 1.75
C THR A 157 -13.35 -1.12 2.74
N SER A 158 -13.02 -1.21 4.05
CA SER A 158 -14.03 -1.33 5.10
C SER A 158 -14.86 -0.04 5.20
N ASP A 159 -16.07 -0.12 5.73
CA ASP A 159 -16.99 1.02 5.81
C ASP A 159 -16.35 2.24 6.49
N HIS A 160 -15.64 2.06 7.62
CA HIS A 160 -14.93 3.16 8.28
C HIS A 160 -13.81 3.77 7.42
N ALA A 161 -13.07 2.93 6.67
CA ALA A 161 -12.06 3.44 5.74
C ALA A 161 -12.69 4.20 4.58
N LEU A 162 -13.83 3.73 4.03
CA LEU A 162 -14.58 4.39 2.98
C LEU A 162 -15.25 5.69 3.46
N ALA A 163 -15.65 5.76 4.73
CA ALA A 163 -16.20 6.96 5.35
C ALA A 163 -15.22 8.15 5.34
N THR A 164 -13.90 7.90 5.25
CA THR A 164 -12.86 8.93 5.14
C THR A 164 -12.76 9.57 3.75
N GLY A 165 -13.38 8.97 2.75
CA GLY A 165 -13.30 9.39 1.35
C GLY A 165 -14.32 10.47 0.96
N GLY A 166 -14.32 10.81 -0.34
CA GLY A 166 -15.33 11.69 -0.93
C GLY A 166 -16.69 10.99 -1.11
N GLU A 167 -17.65 11.70 -1.70
CA GLU A 167 -19.03 11.24 -1.89
C GLU A 167 -19.13 9.86 -2.55
N GLY A 168 -18.36 9.64 -3.62
CA GLY A 168 -18.38 8.34 -4.32
C GLY A 168 -17.90 7.16 -3.44
N ALA A 169 -16.90 7.39 -2.57
CA ALA A 169 -16.43 6.36 -1.63
C ALA A 169 -17.45 6.09 -0.51
N ARG A 170 -18.17 7.12 -0.05
CA ARG A 170 -19.19 7.01 1.01
C ARG A 170 -20.49 6.38 0.55
N ARG A 171 -20.70 6.25 -0.75
CA ARG A 171 -21.91 5.64 -1.29
C ARG A 171 -22.04 4.19 -0.78
N GLY A 172 -23.15 3.90 -0.10
CA GLY A 172 -23.42 2.60 0.53
C GLY A 172 -22.90 2.44 1.95
N VAL A 173 -22.12 3.39 2.48
CA VAL A 173 -21.73 3.42 3.89
C VAL A 173 -22.92 3.88 4.74
N SER A 174 -23.21 3.18 5.84
CA SER A 174 -24.31 3.52 6.72
C SER A 174 -24.09 4.84 7.46
N ARG A 175 -25.19 5.52 7.81
CA ARG A 175 -25.11 6.79 8.55
C ARG A 175 -24.41 6.61 9.91
N ALA A 176 -24.66 5.51 10.61
CA ALA A 176 -24.02 5.22 11.90
C ALA A 176 -22.49 5.19 11.76
N VAL A 177 -21.97 4.52 10.75
CA VAL A 177 -20.52 4.48 10.50
C VAL A 177 -19.97 5.87 10.14
N LEU A 178 -20.72 6.67 9.37
CA LEU A 178 -20.31 8.04 9.05
C LEU A 178 -20.23 8.91 10.32
N ASP A 179 -21.20 8.76 11.25
CA ASP A 179 -21.27 9.52 12.51
C ASP A 179 -20.19 9.08 13.52
N GLU A 180 -19.72 7.84 13.43
CA GLU A 180 -18.63 7.30 14.25
C GLU A 180 -17.24 7.64 13.70
N THR A 181 -17.12 8.09 12.45
CA THR A 181 -15.84 8.33 11.78
C THR A 181 -15.50 9.82 11.74
N LEU A 182 -14.54 10.23 12.55
CA LEU A 182 -14.03 11.60 12.59
C LEU A 182 -12.86 11.76 11.61
N VAL A 183 -12.94 12.67 10.65
CA VAL A 183 -11.92 12.87 9.61
C VAL A 183 -11.29 14.25 9.74
N LEU A 184 -10.04 14.29 10.18
CA LEU A 184 -9.31 15.53 10.42
C LEU A 184 -8.34 15.84 9.28
N ALA A 185 -7.99 17.12 9.11
CA ALA A 185 -6.98 17.52 8.16
C ALA A 185 -5.59 17.00 8.58
N LEU A 186 -4.75 16.69 7.59
CA LEU A 186 -3.36 16.26 7.84
C LEU A 186 -2.61 17.37 8.58
N ASN A 187 -1.94 17.01 9.67
CA ASN A 187 -1.11 17.90 10.48
C ASN A 187 -1.84 19.06 11.19
N ASP A 188 -3.18 19.02 11.31
CA ASP A 188 -3.97 19.99 12.06
C ASP A 188 -4.08 19.56 13.54
N ILE A 189 -3.10 19.97 14.36
CA ILE A 189 -3.03 19.66 15.78
C ILE A 189 -4.22 20.23 16.53
N ASP A 190 -4.65 21.45 16.20
CA ASP A 190 -5.74 22.11 16.88
C ASP A 190 -7.06 21.38 16.64
N ALA A 191 -7.31 20.93 15.41
CA ALA A 191 -8.48 20.10 15.11
C ALA A 191 -8.42 18.76 15.87
N LEU A 192 -7.24 18.14 16.01
CA LEU A 192 -7.08 16.92 16.78
C LEU A 192 -7.43 17.14 18.27
N VAL A 193 -6.90 18.19 18.87
CA VAL A 193 -7.17 18.53 20.27
C VAL A 193 -8.65 18.82 20.50
N ARG A 194 -9.27 19.62 19.62
CA ARG A 194 -10.71 19.91 19.68
C ARG A 194 -11.56 18.66 19.56
N ALA A 195 -11.28 17.81 18.58
CA ALA A 195 -12.04 16.57 18.36
C ALA A 195 -11.98 15.64 19.58
N VAL A 196 -10.81 15.49 20.22
CA VAL A 196 -10.67 14.67 21.42
C VAL A 196 -11.46 15.27 22.58
N ALA A 197 -11.42 16.60 22.77
CA ALA A 197 -12.17 17.27 23.83
C ALA A 197 -13.69 17.20 23.63
N GLU A 198 -14.20 17.42 22.41
CA GLU A 198 -15.61 17.39 22.06
C GLU A 198 -16.22 15.98 22.15
N HIS A 199 -15.39 14.95 21.97
CA HIS A 199 -15.80 13.55 22.01
C HIS A 199 -15.15 12.77 23.14
N ASP A 200 -14.84 13.43 24.26
CA ASP A 200 -14.20 12.79 25.40
C ASP A 200 -14.98 11.55 25.86
N GLY A 201 -14.27 10.49 26.17
CA GLY A 201 -14.83 9.20 26.56
C GLY A 201 -15.57 8.44 25.43
N LYS A 202 -15.56 8.91 24.17
CA LYS A 202 -16.27 8.27 23.05
C LYS A 202 -15.34 7.75 21.95
N ILE A 203 -14.05 8.14 21.95
CA ILE A 203 -13.08 7.78 20.93
C ILE A 203 -12.37 6.50 21.35
N ALA A 204 -12.48 5.45 20.54
CA ALA A 204 -11.79 4.18 20.70
C ALA A 204 -10.38 4.23 20.14
N ALA A 205 -10.20 4.84 18.96
CA ALA A 205 -8.93 4.83 18.26
C ALA A 205 -8.60 6.12 17.53
N ILE A 206 -7.30 6.41 17.40
CA ILE A 206 -6.72 7.33 16.41
C ILE A 206 -5.89 6.50 15.45
N VAL A 207 -6.18 6.57 14.14
CA VAL A 207 -5.48 5.80 13.10
C VAL A 207 -4.56 6.75 12.32
N LEU A 208 -3.27 6.46 12.32
CA LEU A 208 -2.24 7.26 11.66
C LEU A 208 -1.51 6.46 10.59
N ASP A 209 -1.42 7.02 9.38
CA ASP A 209 -0.47 6.67 8.34
C ASP A 209 0.63 7.75 8.33
N ARG A 210 1.89 7.36 8.47
CA ARG A 210 3.03 8.29 8.58
C ARG A 210 3.39 8.95 7.26
N LEU A 211 2.97 8.35 6.13
CA LEU A 211 3.23 8.84 4.77
C LEU A 211 2.01 8.62 3.87
N PRO A 212 0.89 9.33 4.12
CA PRO A 212 -0.38 9.07 3.47
C PRO A 212 -0.28 9.14 1.94
N ASN A 213 -0.52 8.01 1.29
CA ASN A 213 -0.42 7.90 -0.16
C ASN A 213 -1.35 8.90 -0.88
N ARG A 214 -2.63 8.93 -0.53
CA ARG A 214 -3.60 9.82 -1.18
C ARG A 214 -3.40 11.30 -0.84
N ALA A 215 -2.65 11.62 0.22
CA ALA A 215 -2.20 12.98 0.52
C ALA A 215 -0.97 13.40 -0.31
N GLY A 216 -0.53 12.57 -1.26
CA GLY A 216 0.60 12.88 -2.12
C GLY A 216 1.94 12.56 -1.48
N LEU A 217 2.02 11.61 -0.57
CA LEU A 217 3.21 11.28 0.23
C LEU A 217 3.73 12.48 1.05
N LEU A 218 2.82 13.39 1.47
CA LEU A 218 3.15 14.40 2.46
C LEU A 218 3.31 13.71 3.81
N PRO A 219 4.45 13.88 4.51
CA PRO A 219 4.66 13.20 5.77
C PRO A 219 3.74 13.74 6.87
N LEU A 220 3.28 12.83 7.73
CA LEU A 220 2.70 13.21 8.99
C LEU A 220 3.81 13.80 9.88
N ARG A 221 3.60 15.03 10.37
CA ARG A 221 4.59 15.72 11.18
C ARG A 221 4.82 15.02 12.52
N VAL A 222 6.07 15.05 13.00
CA VAL A 222 6.45 14.41 14.26
C VAL A 222 5.69 15.02 15.46
N ASP A 223 5.49 16.35 15.46
CA ASP A 223 4.75 17.03 16.53
C ASP A 223 3.26 16.63 16.55
N TYR A 224 2.64 16.39 15.38
CA TYR A 224 1.28 15.85 15.30
C TYR A 224 1.19 14.44 15.88
N ALA A 225 2.13 13.55 15.51
CA ALA A 225 2.16 12.19 16.01
C ALA A 225 2.42 12.14 17.52
N ARG A 226 3.33 12.94 18.04
CA ARG A 226 3.57 13.08 19.49
C ARG A 226 2.33 13.58 20.21
N ARG A 227 1.65 14.59 19.65
CA ARG A 227 0.41 15.10 20.24
C ARG A 227 -0.71 14.05 20.24
N ALA A 228 -0.82 13.25 19.17
CA ALA A 228 -1.75 12.14 19.13
C ALA A 228 -1.44 11.11 20.23
N ARG A 229 -0.16 10.74 20.43
CA ARG A 229 0.25 9.81 21.49
C ARG A 229 -0.09 10.34 22.88
N GLU A 230 0.26 11.60 23.18
CA GLU A 230 -0.08 12.25 24.46
C GLU A 230 -1.59 12.24 24.76
N LEU A 231 -2.41 12.50 23.73
CA LEU A 231 -3.88 12.47 23.85
C LEU A 231 -4.38 11.04 24.08
N CYS A 232 -3.82 10.06 23.35
CA CYS A 232 -4.15 8.66 23.54
C CYS A 232 -3.85 8.21 24.97
N ASP A 233 -2.68 8.51 25.50
CA ASP A 233 -2.26 8.16 26.86
C ASP A 233 -3.17 8.79 27.92
N ARG A 234 -3.48 10.06 27.74
CA ARG A 234 -4.32 10.83 28.69
C ARG A 234 -5.76 10.37 28.73
N HIS A 235 -6.33 10.03 27.58
CA HIS A 235 -7.77 9.72 27.43
C HIS A 235 -8.07 8.22 27.28
N GLY A 236 -7.06 7.35 27.35
CA GLY A 236 -7.20 5.91 27.16
C GLY A 236 -7.74 5.56 25.77
N ILE A 237 -7.19 6.20 24.73
CA ILE A 237 -7.50 5.97 23.32
C ILE A 237 -6.42 5.07 22.73
N VAL A 238 -6.78 4.10 21.90
CA VAL A 238 -5.80 3.22 21.22
C VAL A 238 -5.21 3.95 20.02
N LEU A 239 -3.89 4.08 19.97
CA LEU A 239 -3.17 4.59 18.81
C LEU A 239 -2.87 3.45 17.83
N VAL A 240 -3.40 3.53 16.61
CA VAL A 240 -3.18 2.54 15.55
C VAL A 240 -2.26 3.14 14.49
N GLY A 241 -1.14 2.49 14.22
CA GLY A 241 -0.24 2.81 13.11
C GLY A 241 -0.56 1.96 11.88
N ASP A 242 -0.89 2.60 10.76
CA ASP A 242 -1.08 1.88 9.50
C ASP A 242 0.22 1.85 8.70
N GLU A 243 0.88 0.69 8.71
CA GLU A 243 2.14 0.40 8.02
C GLU A 243 1.94 -0.50 6.78
N VAL A 244 0.73 -0.65 6.30
CA VAL A 244 0.43 -1.49 5.11
C VAL A 244 1.24 -1.06 3.88
N VAL A 245 1.56 0.23 3.76
CA VAL A 245 2.42 0.76 2.68
C VAL A 245 3.84 1.00 3.17
N THR A 246 4.00 1.53 4.35
CA THR A 246 5.24 2.14 4.86
C THR A 246 6.19 1.14 5.50
N PHE A 247 5.75 -0.07 5.83
CA PHE A 247 6.59 -1.12 6.43
C PHE A 247 7.81 -1.50 5.57
N ARG A 248 7.78 -1.22 4.28
CA ARG A 248 8.91 -1.43 3.36
C ARG A 248 10.03 -0.39 3.47
N LEU A 249 9.81 0.72 4.20
CA LEU A 249 10.73 1.86 4.23
C LEU A 249 11.79 1.75 5.33
N ALA A 250 11.58 0.88 6.32
CA ALA A 250 12.57 0.58 7.35
C ALA A 250 12.41 -0.86 7.84
N HIS A 251 13.42 -1.40 8.52
CA HIS A 251 13.40 -2.80 8.97
C HIS A 251 12.22 -3.12 9.88
N GLY A 252 11.87 -2.22 10.78
CA GLY A 252 10.71 -2.31 11.68
C GLY A 252 9.55 -1.38 11.30
N GLY A 253 9.48 -0.90 10.03
CA GLY A 253 8.54 0.15 9.64
C GLY A 253 8.95 1.54 10.13
N ILE A 254 8.14 2.56 9.83
CA ILE A 254 8.45 3.97 10.18
C ILE A 254 7.55 4.55 11.27
N ALA A 255 6.57 3.78 11.77
CA ALA A 255 5.60 4.28 12.74
C ALA A 255 6.25 4.68 14.08
N GLY A 256 7.32 4.00 14.47
CA GLY A 256 8.00 4.20 15.74
C GLY A 256 9.32 4.99 15.67
N GLU A 257 9.80 5.40 14.50
CA GLU A 257 11.13 6.00 14.30
C GLU A 257 11.37 7.29 15.11
N ASP A 258 10.35 8.07 15.40
CA ASP A 258 10.44 9.33 16.15
C ASP A 258 10.09 9.17 17.65
N GLY A 259 10.09 7.93 18.14
CA GLY A 259 9.75 7.59 19.52
C GLY A 259 8.25 7.59 19.81
N VAL A 260 7.40 7.75 18.78
CA VAL A 260 5.94 7.63 18.91
C VAL A 260 5.52 6.21 18.58
N ARG A 261 5.38 5.37 19.59
CA ARG A 261 4.96 3.97 19.41
C ARG A 261 3.44 3.86 19.36
N PRO A 262 2.83 3.33 18.27
CA PRO A 262 1.43 2.91 18.28
C PRO A 262 1.18 1.73 19.22
N ASP A 263 -0.04 1.60 19.72
CA ASP A 263 -0.47 0.45 20.52
C ASP A 263 -0.74 -0.78 19.64
N LEU A 264 -1.22 -0.53 18.42
CA LEU A 264 -1.44 -1.54 17.38
C LEU A 264 -0.81 -1.08 16.05
N LEU A 265 -0.24 -2.03 15.30
CA LEU A 265 0.17 -1.83 13.90
C LEU A 265 -0.74 -2.64 12.98
N THR A 266 -1.07 -2.08 11.82
CA THR A 266 -1.69 -2.82 10.72
C THR A 266 -0.69 -3.01 9.58
N LEU A 267 -0.56 -4.24 9.12
CA LEU A 267 0.42 -4.67 8.11
C LEU A 267 -0.27 -5.39 6.96
N GLY A 268 0.43 -5.50 5.84
CA GLY A 268 -0.04 -6.19 4.65
C GLY A 268 0.99 -6.14 3.53
N LYS A 269 0.57 -6.34 2.28
CA LYS A 269 1.41 -6.20 1.08
C LYS A 269 2.72 -6.98 1.16
N LEU A 270 3.84 -6.30 1.48
CA LEU A 270 5.18 -6.88 1.59
C LEU A 270 5.20 -8.19 2.38
N ILE A 271 4.52 -8.21 3.55
CA ILE A 271 4.57 -9.35 4.47
C ILE A 271 3.96 -10.64 3.91
N GLY A 272 3.34 -10.62 2.73
CA GLY A 272 2.81 -11.79 2.02
C GLY A 272 3.63 -12.22 0.81
N GLY A 273 4.75 -11.54 0.50
CA GLY A 273 5.59 -11.90 -0.65
C GLY A 273 4.87 -11.88 -2.00
N GLY A 274 3.83 -11.04 -2.15
CA GLY A 274 2.99 -10.96 -3.34
C GLY A 274 1.68 -11.76 -3.24
N HIS A 275 1.46 -12.49 -2.15
CA HIS A 275 0.23 -13.23 -1.85
C HIS A 275 -0.68 -12.46 -0.89
N PRO A 276 -2.00 -12.78 -0.85
CA PRO A 276 -2.96 -12.10 0.03
C PRO A 276 -2.58 -12.24 1.51
N VAL A 277 -2.50 -11.12 2.21
CA VAL A 277 -2.21 -11.07 3.65
C VAL A 277 -2.58 -9.72 4.24
N GLY A 278 -3.01 -9.73 5.46
CA GLY A 278 -3.07 -8.63 6.41
C GLY A 278 -2.68 -9.12 7.79
N ALA A 279 -2.23 -8.23 8.66
CA ALA A 279 -1.97 -8.57 10.05
C ALA A 279 -2.21 -7.37 10.96
N VAL A 280 -2.65 -7.66 12.19
CA VAL A 280 -2.62 -6.73 13.32
C VAL A 280 -1.53 -7.23 14.26
N VAL A 281 -0.65 -6.33 14.67
CA VAL A 281 0.42 -6.58 15.63
C VAL A 281 0.20 -5.67 16.83
N GLY A 282 0.38 -6.20 18.03
CA GLY A 282 0.18 -5.44 19.27
C GLY A 282 0.80 -6.08 20.49
N GLY A 283 0.79 -5.33 21.60
CA GLY A 283 1.17 -5.86 22.90
C GLY A 283 0.19 -6.91 23.41
N ALA A 284 0.67 -7.81 24.27
CA ALA A 284 -0.09 -8.93 24.79
C ALA A 284 -1.43 -8.53 25.43
N ASP A 285 -1.49 -7.34 26.08
CA ASP A 285 -2.70 -6.88 26.76
C ASP A 285 -3.85 -6.60 25.81
N LEU A 286 -3.61 -5.87 24.70
CA LEU A 286 -4.62 -5.60 23.68
C LEU A 286 -4.92 -6.85 22.84
N MET A 287 -3.90 -7.65 22.50
CA MET A 287 -4.07 -8.86 21.70
C MET A 287 -4.80 -9.97 22.47
N ALA A 288 -4.83 -9.89 23.81
CA ALA A 288 -5.61 -10.77 24.66
C ALA A 288 -7.13 -10.69 24.43
N GLU A 289 -7.63 -9.65 23.75
CA GLU A 289 -9.02 -9.61 23.27
C GLU A 289 -9.37 -10.76 22.33
N PHE A 290 -8.37 -11.38 21.68
CA PHE A 290 -8.56 -12.56 20.83
C PHE A 290 -8.34 -13.90 21.55
N ASP A 291 -7.95 -13.92 22.83
CA ASP A 291 -7.65 -15.19 23.52
C ASP A 291 -8.94 -15.98 23.80
N PRO A 292 -9.20 -17.09 23.12
CA PRO A 292 -10.43 -17.87 23.28
C PRO A 292 -10.57 -18.51 24.67
N ARG A 293 -9.49 -18.53 25.45
CA ARG A 293 -9.52 -19.02 26.85
C ARG A 293 -10.09 -17.97 27.81
N ARG A 294 -10.20 -16.70 27.39
CA ARG A 294 -10.90 -15.64 28.11
C ARG A 294 -12.36 -15.64 27.71
N GLY A 295 -13.28 -15.61 28.69
CA GLY A 295 -14.70 -15.43 28.41
C GLY A 295 -14.94 -14.11 27.66
N GLY A 296 -15.73 -14.15 26.56
CA GLY A 296 -16.05 -12.96 25.78
C GLY A 296 -14.99 -12.52 24.76
N ALA A 297 -14.05 -13.38 24.42
CA ALA A 297 -13.05 -13.10 23.39
C ALA A 297 -13.67 -12.70 22.04
N LEU A 298 -13.00 -11.81 21.33
CA LEU A 298 -13.41 -11.41 19.98
C LEU A 298 -13.35 -12.60 19.03
N GLU A 299 -14.48 -12.91 18.41
CA GLU A 299 -14.49 -13.87 17.29
C GLU A 299 -13.71 -13.27 16.11
N HIS A 300 -12.67 -13.99 15.68
CA HIS A 300 -11.89 -13.63 14.52
C HIS A 300 -11.50 -14.89 13.77
N GLY A 301 -12.03 -15.03 12.57
CA GLY A 301 -11.78 -16.17 11.72
C GLY A 301 -11.86 -15.78 10.26
N GLY A 302 -11.14 -16.50 9.44
CA GLY A 302 -11.16 -16.39 7.98
C GLY A 302 -10.50 -17.63 7.41
N THR A 303 -11.15 -18.31 6.49
CA THR A 303 -10.71 -19.59 5.93
C THR A 303 -9.25 -19.60 5.47
N PHE A 304 -8.77 -18.45 5.00
CA PHE A 304 -7.42 -18.32 4.45
C PHE A 304 -6.48 -17.47 5.32
N ASN A 305 -6.89 -17.07 6.52
CA ASN A 305 -6.02 -16.33 7.42
C ASN A 305 -4.81 -17.17 7.81
N GLY A 306 -3.60 -16.61 7.66
CA GLY A 306 -2.37 -17.34 8.00
C GLY A 306 -2.09 -18.54 7.08
N ASN A 307 -2.60 -18.54 5.84
CA ASN A 307 -2.39 -19.67 4.94
C ASN A 307 -0.91 -19.92 4.63
N PRO A 308 -0.47 -21.19 4.54
CA PRO A 308 0.93 -21.55 4.37
C PRO A 308 1.63 -20.87 3.19
N VAL A 309 0.92 -20.67 2.08
CA VAL A 309 1.51 -20.08 0.87
C VAL A 309 1.88 -18.61 1.09
N SER A 310 0.97 -17.81 1.64
CA SER A 310 1.24 -16.41 1.99
C SER A 310 2.31 -16.29 3.08
N MET A 311 2.31 -17.19 4.06
CA MET A 311 3.26 -17.17 5.17
C MET A 311 4.69 -17.51 4.70
N GLU A 312 4.88 -18.58 3.95
CA GLU A 312 6.22 -18.97 3.47
C GLU A 312 6.76 -17.98 2.42
N ALA A 313 5.92 -17.49 1.50
CA ALA A 313 6.30 -16.45 0.56
C ALA A 313 6.65 -15.14 1.27
N GLY A 314 5.85 -14.75 2.26
CA GLY A 314 6.06 -13.56 3.06
C GLY A 314 7.32 -13.61 3.91
N ARG A 315 7.60 -14.76 4.56
CA ARG A 315 8.82 -14.97 5.32
C ARG A 315 10.06 -14.73 4.46
N VAL A 316 10.11 -15.34 3.26
CA VAL A 316 11.22 -15.11 2.33
C VAL A 316 11.29 -13.66 1.86
N ALA A 317 10.16 -13.01 1.63
CA ALA A 317 10.17 -11.60 1.26
C ALA A 317 10.67 -10.68 2.39
N LEU A 318 10.34 -10.99 3.63
CA LEU A 318 10.88 -10.30 4.80
C LEU A 318 12.39 -10.54 4.91
N ASP A 319 12.88 -11.78 4.81
CA ASP A 319 14.30 -12.10 4.87
C ASP A 319 15.13 -11.38 3.80
N LEU A 320 14.59 -11.24 2.59
CA LEU A 320 15.23 -10.54 1.47
C LEU A 320 15.24 -9.02 1.62
N LEU A 321 14.33 -8.44 2.40
CA LEU A 321 14.32 -6.99 2.67
C LEU A 321 15.06 -6.70 3.97
N ASP A 322 16.35 -7.00 3.98
CA ASP A 322 17.27 -6.71 5.07
C ASP A 322 17.66 -5.21 5.10
N PRO A 323 18.38 -4.74 6.13
CA PRO A 323 18.83 -3.35 6.22
C PRO A 323 19.66 -2.90 5.01
N VAL A 324 20.46 -3.78 4.40
CA VAL A 324 21.30 -3.46 3.23
C VAL A 324 20.41 -3.22 1.99
N ALA A 325 19.41 -4.06 1.80
CA ALA A 325 18.43 -3.88 0.71
C ALA A 325 17.62 -2.59 0.89
N ILE A 326 17.26 -2.24 2.12
CA ILE A 326 16.55 -0.98 2.43
C ILE A 326 17.45 0.22 2.13
N GLU A 327 18.68 0.25 2.62
CA GLU A 327 19.65 1.32 2.35
C GLU A 327 19.89 1.52 0.84
N ARG A 328 20.03 0.42 0.11
CA ARG A 328 20.14 0.48 -1.35
C ARG A 328 18.89 1.10 -2.00
N LEU A 329 17.70 0.71 -1.58
CA LEU A 329 16.44 1.28 -2.07
C LEU A 329 16.31 2.77 -1.73
N ASP A 330 16.75 3.18 -0.56
CA ASP A 330 16.76 4.59 -0.15
C ASP A 330 17.67 5.41 -1.05
N GLY A 331 18.87 4.92 -1.32
CA GLY A 331 19.80 5.56 -2.25
C GLY A 331 19.26 5.66 -3.69
N LEU A 332 18.57 4.62 -4.19
CA LEU A 332 17.89 4.67 -5.49
C LEU A 332 16.78 5.73 -5.48
N GLY A 333 15.97 5.76 -4.43
CA GLY A 333 14.86 6.70 -4.31
C GLY A 333 15.32 8.15 -4.17
N ASP A 334 16.39 8.41 -3.42
CA ASP A 334 16.95 9.75 -3.26
C ASP A 334 17.48 10.28 -4.59
N ARG A 335 18.24 9.46 -5.35
CA ARG A 335 18.70 9.84 -6.69
C ARG A 335 17.53 10.11 -7.64
N ALA A 336 16.51 9.24 -7.68
CA ALA A 336 15.35 9.43 -8.53
C ALA A 336 14.60 10.72 -8.20
N ARG A 337 14.35 11.01 -6.90
CA ARG A 337 13.67 12.22 -6.46
C ARG A 337 14.47 13.47 -6.81
N ALA A 338 15.79 13.47 -6.57
CA ALA A 338 16.65 14.61 -6.89
C ALA A 338 16.66 14.92 -8.38
N ARG A 339 16.84 13.91 -9.24
CA ARG A 339 16.80 14.08 -10.69
C ARG A 339 15.44 14.53 -11.21
N LEU A 340 14.36 13.90 -10.77
CA LEU A 340 13.00 14.28 -11.18
C LEU A 340 12.65 15.69 -10.72
N ALA A 341 13.07 16.12 -9.53
CA ALA A 341 12.87 17.48 -9.06
C ALA A 341 13.60 18.53 -9.94
N ALA A 342 14.76 18.17 -10.48
CA ALA A 342 15.51 19.03 -11.39
C ALA A 342 14.99 19.00 -12.84
N GLU A 343 14.42 17.89 -13.30
CA GLU A 343 14.19 17.62 -14.71
C GLU A 343 12.71 17.58 -15.14
N ALA A 344 11.76 17.37 -14.20
CA ALA A 344 10.33 17.26 -14.51
C ALA A 344 9.67 18.62 -14.85
N GLY A 345 10.32 19.74 -14.49
CA GLY A 345 9.82 21.09 -14.67
C GLY A 345 8.95 21.59 -13.51
N ASP A 346 8.76 22.91 -13.44
CA ASP A 346 8.16 23.64 -12.31
C ASP A 346 6.66 23.34 -12.08
N ALA A 347 6.01 22.68 -13.03
CA ALA A 347 4.60 22.27 -12.91
C ALA A 347 4.41 21.08 -11.94
N TRP A 348 5.50 20.42 -11.54
CA TRP A 348 5.48 19.24 -10.71
C TRP A 348 6.28 19.39 -9.43
N GLU A 349 5.71 18.97 -8.33
CA GLU A 349 6.41 18.74 -7.07
C GLU A 349 6.72 17.25 -6.92
N VAL A 350 7.99 16.92 -6.63
CA VAL A 350 8.43 15.54 -6.39
C VAL A 350 8.49 15.29 -4.90
N ARG A 351 7.72 14.32 -4.44
CA ARG A 351 7.58 13.95 -3.02
C ARG A 351 7.91 12.48 -2.80
N GLY A 352 8.19 12.11 -1.57
CA GLY A 352 8.39 10.71 -1.19
C GLY A 352 9.49 10.51 -0.18
N ARG A 353 9.71 9.23 0.16
CA ARG A 353 10.72 8.79 1.11
C ARG A 353 11.18 7.38 0.74
N GLY A 354 12.47 7.09 0.94
CA GLY A 354 13.04 5.79 0.66
C GLY A 354 12.70 5.32 -0.75
N SER A 355 12.21 4.12 -0.90
CA SER A 355 11.81 3.52 -2.17
C SER A 355 10.51 4.05 -2.78
N LEU A 356 9.84 5.02 -2.15
CA LEU A 356 8.59 5.61 -2.65
C LEU A 356 8.83 7.03 -3.17
N LEU A 357 8.30 7.34 -4.34
CA LEU A 357 8.29 8.68 -4.91
C LEU A 357 6.98 8.95 -5.66
N ARG A 358 6.61 10.23 -5.76
CA ARG A 358 5.40 10.67 -6.44
C ARG A 358 5.58 12.05 -7.04
N LEU A 359 5.10 12.21 -8.29
CA LEU A 359 4.93 13.52 -8.89
C LEU A 359 3.53 14.03 -8.58
N PHE A 360 3.46 15.26 -8.08
CA PHE A 360 2.22 15.93 -7.75
C PHE A 360 2.16 17.27 -8.51
N PRO A 361 1.09 17.57 -9.28
CA PRO A 361 1.00 18.83 -9.97
C PRO A 361 0.84 19.98 -8.97
N VAL A 362 1.52 21.10 -9.25
CA VAL A 362 1.50 22.29 -8.39
C VAL A 362 0.12 22.99 -8.44
N ALA A 363 -0.57 22.90 -9.58
CA ALA A 363 -1.89 23.51 -9.80
C ALA A 363 -2.78 22.60 -10.65
N GLY A 364 -4.07 22.95 -10.75
CA GLY A 364 -5.06 22.25 -11.58
C GLY A 364 -5.63 20.98 -10.94
N ASP A 365 -6.39 20.20 -11.74
CA ASP A 365 -6.95 18.91 -11.31
C ASP A 365 -5.87 17.84 -11.23
N ALA A 366 -5.41 17.56 -10.03
CA ALA A 366 -4.34 16.59 -9.79
C ALA A 366 -4.64 15.19 -10.36
N ALA A 367 -5.90 14.77 -10.38
CA ALA A 367 -6.26 13.43 -10.90
C ALA A 367 -6.11 13.39 -12.42
N ALA A 368 -6.56 14.42 -13.13
CA ALA A 368 -6.43 14.53 -14.57
C ALA A 368 -4.95 14.63 -15.00
N TRP A 369 -4.15 15.47 -14.32
CA TRP A 369 -2.71 15.60 -14.59
C TRP A 369 -1.96 14.29 -14.38
N GLN A 370 -2.26 13.58 -13.31
CA GLN A 370 -1.61 12.31 -12.99
C GLN A 370 -2.00 11.19 -13.95
N LEU A 371 -3.23 11.18 -14.43
CA LEU A 371 -3.66 10.23 -15.45
C LEU A 371 -2.96 10.49 -16.80
N ASP A 372 -2.80 11.76 -17.20
CA ASP A 372 -2.04 12.11 -18.39
C ASP A 372 -0.56 11.71 -18.27
N LEU A 373 0.04 11.94 -17.11
CA LEU A 373 1.42 11.52 -16.82
C LEU A 373 1.53 9.97 -16.86
N TRP A 374 0.53 9.26 -16.34
CA TRP A 374 0.48 7.81 -16.41
C TRP A 374 0.55 7.30 -17.85
N TRP A 375 -0.28 7.86 -18.76
CA TRP A 375 -0.27 7.49 -20.17
C TRP A 375 1.02 7.88 -20.89
N ALA A 376 1.56 9.05 -20.59
CA ALA A 376 2.81 9.52 -21.20
C ALA A 376 4.02 8.67 -20.74
N ALA A 377 4.07 8.25 -19.48
CA ALA A 377 5.08 7.33 -18.95
C ALA A 377 4.90 5.92 -19.51
N TYR A 378 3.64 5.41 -19.57
CA TYR A 378 3.32 4.12 -20.17
C TYR A 378 3.82 4.05 -21.63
N ALA A 379 3.58 5.08 -22.43
CA ALA A 379 4.04 5.16 -23.82
C ALA A 379 5.58 5.14 -23.96
N ARG A 380 6.30 5.38 -22.85
CA ARG A 380 7.78 5.35 -22.76
C ARG A 380 8.31 4.10 -22.06
N GLY A 381 7.44 3.11 -21.82
CA GLY A 381 7.84 1.84 -21.23
C GLY A 381 7.95 1.84 -19.70
N VAL A 382 7.28 2.78 -19.01
CA VAL A 382 7.26 2.84 -17.53
C VAL A 382 5.83 2.76 -17.01
N LEU A 383 5.56 1.79 -16.14
CA LEU A 383 4.27 1.61 -15.48
C LEU A 383 4.28 2.26 -14.10
N LEU A 384 3.58 3.37 -13.94
CA LEU A 384 3.34 4.04 -12.66
C LEU A 384 2.00 3.60 -12.05
N MET A 385 1.72 4.01 -10.81
CA MET A 385 0.34 4.08 -10.34
C MET A 385 -0.40 5.24 -11.02
N GLN A 386 -1.72 5.14 -11.18
CA GLN A 386 -2.55 6.23 -11.74
C GLN A 386 -2.38 7.56 -11.01
N THR A 387 -1.95 7.52 -9.76
CA THR A 387 -1.68 8.69 -8.94
C THR A 387 -0.26 9.23 -9.11
N ALA A 388 0.45 8.82 -10.17
CA ALA A 388 1.86 9.13 -10.42
C ALA A 388 2.82 8.73 -9.28
N LEU A 389 2.43 7.74 -8.48
CA LEU A 389 3.30 7.15 -7.46
C LEU A 389 4.12 6.03 -8.10
N ALA A 390 5.39 5.99 -7.77
CA ALA A 390 6.32 4.92 -8.08
C ALA A 390 6.84 4.27 -6.79
N ALA A 391 6.99 2.94 -6.82
CA ALA A 391 7.57 2.13 -5.76
C ALA A 391 8.72 1.31 -6.33
N LEU A 392 9.95 1.61 -5.95
CA LEU A 392 11.14 0.99 -6.49
C LEU A 392 11.31 -0.43 -5.92
N PRO A 393 11.46 -1.47 -6.77
CA PRO A 393 11.73 -2.83 -6.30
C PRO A 393 13.24 -3.06 -6.12
N THR A 394 13.61 -4.02 -5.26
CA THR A 394 15.02 -4.38 -4.98
C THR A 394 15.77 -4.90 -6.21
N VAL A 395 15.05 -5.43 -7.18
CA VAL A 395 15.61 -5.98 -8.43
C VAL A 395 15.84 -4.92 -9.52
N LEU A 396 15.52 -3.65 -9.24
CA LEU A 396 15.75 -2.55 -10.17
C LEU A 396 17.26 -2.27 -10.26
N SER A 397 17.81 -2.29 -11.47
CA SER A 397 19.20 -1.92 -11.73
C SER A 397 19.35 -0.39 -11.78
N ASP A 398 20.59 0.12 -11.61
CA ASP A 398 20.86 1.54 -11.80
C ASP A 398 20.51 1.99 -13.24
N GLY A 399 20.81 1.17 -14.25
CA GLY A 399 20.44 1.48 -15.63
C GLY A 399 18.93 1.48 -15.89
N ASP A 400 18.15 0.64 -15.17
CA ASP A 400 16.69 0.70 -15.22
C ASP A 400 16.16 1.97 -14.55
N LEU A 401 16.77 2.36 -13.41
CA LEU A 401 16.39 3.60 -12.71
C LEU A 401 16.60 4.82 -13.62
N GLU A 402 17.78 4.94 -14.24
CA GLU A 402 18.09 6.06 -15.15
C GLU A 402 17.07 6.15 -16.30
N ARG A 403 16.77 5.01 -16.95
CA ARG A 403 15.73 4.96 -18.00
C ARG A 403 14.36 5.37 -17.51
N CYS A 404 13.97 4.95 -16.30
CA CYS A 404 12.68 5.34 -15.72
C CYS A 404 12.64 6.85 -15.42
N VAL A 405 13.70 7.39 -14.85
CA VAL A 405 13.76 8.82 -14.52
C VAL A 405 13.70 9.67 -15.79
N ASP A 406 14.47 9.34 -16.83
CA ASP A 406 14.44 10.03 -18.13
C ASP A 406 13.03 10.00 -18.72
N ALA A 407 12.41 8.80 -18.78
CA ALA A 407 11.07 8.61 -19.33
C ALA A 407 9.99 9.40 -18.56
N ILE A 408 10.05 9.39 -17.23
CA ILE A 408 9.11 10.12 -16.37
C ILE A 408 9.31 11.63 -16.49
N ALA A 409 10.56 12.11 -16.50
CA ALA A 409 10.86 13.54 -16.65
C ALA A 409 10.39 14.08 -18.02
N GLU A 410 10.65 13.35 -19.11
CA GLU A 410 10.14 13.70 -20.43
C GLU A 410 8.61 13.72 -20.48
N ALA A 411 7.97 12.67 -19.93
CA ALA A 411 6.52 12.58 -19.85
C ALA A 411 5.91 13.74 -19.05
N ALA A 412 6.54 14.11 -17.93
CA ALA A 412 6.10 15.23 -17.09
C ALA A 412 6.17 16.57 -17.82
N ARG A 413 7.26 16.83 -18.54
CA ARG A 413 7.40 18.06 -19.37
C ARG A 413 6.39 18.08 -20.52
N GLU A 414 6.16 16.96 -21.20
CA GLU A 414 5.16 16.86 -22.26
C GLU A 414 3.75 17.19 -21.75
N VAL A 415 3.37 16.62 -20.62
CA VAL A 415 2.06 16.85 -19.99
C VAL A 415 1.91 18.32 -19.59
N ALA A 416 2.93 18.90 -18.96
CA ALA A 416 2.91 20.31 -18.57
C ALA A 416 2.76 21.25 -19.78
N ALA A 417 3.51 21.01 -20.85
CA ALA A 417 3.42 21.80 -22.08
C ALA A 417 2.03 21.71 -22.74
N ARG A 418 1.44 20.51 -22.81
CA ARG A 418 0.10 20.29 -23.35
C ARG A 418 -0.96 21.00 -22.52
N ARG A 419 -0.93 20.87 -21.20
CA ARG A 419 -1.90 21.50 -20.28
C ARG A 419 -1.80 23.03 -20.32
N ALA A 420 -0.60 23.58 -20.44
CA ALA A 420 -0.41 25.02 -20.63
C ALA A 420 -1.00 25.55 -21.96
N ALA A 421 -0.88 24.75 -23.02
CA ALA A 421 -1.46 25.10 -24.32
C ALA A 421 -3.00 25.03 -24.33
N ASP A 422 -3.59 24.12 -23.55
CA ASP A 422 -5.04 23.94 -23.42
C ASP A 422 -5.69 24.98 -22.46
N GLY A 423 -4.91 25.86 -21.84
CA GLY A 423 -5.41 26.92 -20.95
C GLY A 423 -5.76 26.43 -19.52
N ASP A 424 -5.37 25.23 -19.13
CA ASP A 424 -5.68 24.62 -17.83
C ASP A 424 -4.72 25.07 -16.69
N GLY A 425 -3.92 26.11 -16.93
CA GLY A 425 -2.89 26.62 -16.01
C GLY A 425 -3.24 27.90 -15.24
N SER A 426 -4.46 28.46 -15.39
CA SER A 426 -4.85 29.73 -14.75
C SER A 426 -6.31 29.69 -14.28
N GLY A 427 -6.53 29.19 -13.07
CA GLY A 427 -7.79 29.26 -12.36
C GLY A 427 -7.57 29.18 -10.86
#